data_535bf5d5d9f73af0b2b2c872d8a66854
#
_entry.id   535bf5d5d9f73af0b2b2c872d8a66854
#
_cell.length_a   1.000
_cell.length_b   1.000
_cell.length_c   1.000
_cell.angle_alpha   90.00
_cell.angle_beta   90.00
_cell.angle_gamma   90.00
#
_symmetry.space_group_name_H-M   'P 1'
#
loop_
_entity.id
_entity.type
_entity.pdbx_description
1 polymer ?
#
loop_
_entity_poly.entity_id
_entity_poly.type
_entity_poly.pdbx_seq_one_letter_code
_entity_poly.pdbx_strand_id
1 'polypeptide(L)'
;MNKLIRSKVYALWVLLLASVSAFGQNNVIDEVVWVVGDEAILKSDVESERLNAQYEGRKFEGDPYCIIPEQLAIQKLFLHQAELDSIDVSEQEVLGQLERQVNWYIDQIGSKEKMEEYFNKTSTQIREMLRENIRNGLIVQRMQQQIMGDIKIVPADVRRYFKDLPQDSIPFIPTQVEVQIIAFEPKIPQEEIDRVKKTLRDYTERVEKGEISFGTLARLYSEDTGSARRGGEYGFQSRGEVVPEFANVVFNLTDPKKVSKVFETEYGYHIAQLIEKRGDRVSYRHILMKPKVEEKELEKSLNRLDSVAKDIRNAKFTFDDAATYLSQDKDTRNNHGLMANPKTGTARFEMQDLAQVSQEVAKIINELNVGEISEPFTMVNNKGKEVCAIVKLKARIDGHKATITEDYQRLKSIVEAKRGEEKLDKWIREKQKSTYVRINENWVKCDFKYPGWIRQ
;
A
#
# COMPACT_ATOMS: atom_id res chain seq x y z
N MET A 1 63.72 -49.33 -25.42
CA MET A 1 62.25 -49.22 -25.18
C MET A 1 61.83 -48.16 -24.18
N ASN A 2 62.68 -47.72 -23.22
CA ASN A 2 62.32 -46.75 -22.16
C ASN A 2 62.40 -45.26 -22.51
N LYS A 3 63.08 -44.84 -23.56
CA LYS A 3 63.17 -43.40 -23.97
C LYS A 3 61.92 -42.89 -24.74
N LEU A 4 61.33 -43.75 -25.58
CA LEU A 4 60.12 -43.37 -26.34
C LEU A 4 58.85 -43.25 -25.47
N ILE A 5 58.76 -44.07 -24.40
CA ILE A 5 57.63 -44.02 -23.48
C ILE A 5 57.65 -42.75 -22.62
N ARG A 6 58.85 -42.35 -22.15
CA ARG A 6 59.02 -41.09 -21.38
C ARG A 6 58.71 -39.82 -22.20
N SER A 7 59.09 -39.76 -23.48
CA SER A 7 58.79 -38.65 -24.38
C SER A 7 57.28 -38.52 -24.63
N LYS A 8 56.54 -39.61 -24.79
CA LYS A 8 55.07 -39.58 -24.96
C LYS A 8 54.32 -39.19 -23.70
N VAL A 9 54.82 -39.55 -22.51
CA VAL A 9 54.27 -39.16 -21.22
C VAL A 9 54.45 -37.67 -20.95
N TYR A 10 55.62 -37.09 -21.28
CA TYR A 10 55.85 -35.62 -21.17
C TYR A 10 55.03 -34.84 -22.18
N ALA A 11 54.85 -35.35 -23.42
CA ALA A 11 53.96 -34.72 -24.38
C ALA A 11 52.48 -34.73 -23.96
N LEU A 12 52.02 -35.80 -23.31
CA LEU A 12 50.68 -35.90 -22.76
C LEU A 12 50.45 -34.95 -21.55
N TRP A 13 51.46 -34.77 -20.69
CA TRP A 13 51.43 -33.82 -19.58
C TRP A 13 51.45 -32.37 -19.99
N VAL A 14 52.17 -32.03 -21.05
CA VAL A 14 52.19 -30.67 -21.64
C VAL A 14 50.86 -30.36 -22.33
N LEU A 15 50.20 -31.32 -22.97
CA LEU A 15 48.88 -31.17 -23.57
C LEU A 15 47.79 -31.08 -22.53
N LEU A 16 47.90 -31.77 -21.37
CA LEU A 16 46.97 -31.62 -20.26
C LEU A 16 47.11 -30.24 -19.53
N LEU A 17 48.35 -29.70 -19.45
CA LEU A 17 48.59 -28.37 -18.86
C LEU A 17 48.13 -27.22 -19.80
N ALA A 18 48.16 -27.45 -21.13
CA ALA A 18 47.65 -26.45 -22.11
C ALA A 18 46.11 -26.41 -22.17
N SER A 19 45.43 -27.49 -21.79
CA SER A 19 43.94 -27.52 -21.78
C SER A 19 43.31 -26.91 -20.52
N VAL A 20 44.06 -26.67 -19.43
CA VAL A 20 43.56 -26.03 -18.22
C VAL A 20 43.59 -24.49 -18.34
N SER A 21 44.29 -23.92 -19.32
CA SER A 21 44.39 -22.47 -19.54
C SER A 21 43.26 -21.89 -20.42
N ALA A 22 42.32 -22.71 -20.88
CA ALA A 22 41.27 -22.25 -21.82
C ALA A 22 39.88 -22.06 -21.15
N PHE A 23 39.76 -22.30 -19.84
CA PHE A 23 38.62 -21.78 -19.11
C PHE A 23 38.99 -20.39 -18.57
N GLY A 24 39.08 -19.43 -19.49
CA GLY A 24 38.95 -18.04 -19.11
C GLY A 24 37.59 -17.92 -18.36
N GLN A 25 37.64 -17.74 -17.06
CA GLN A 25 36.50 -17.20 -16.34
C GLN A 25 36.13 -15.93 -17.12
N ASN A 26 34.99 -15.95 -17.77
CA ASN A 26 34.31 -14.72 -18.12
C ASN A 26 34.01 -14.04 -16.78
N ASN A 27 34.98 -13.30 -16.25
CA ASN A 27 34.70 -12.20 -15.37
C ASN A 27 33.88 -11.22 -16.22
N VAL A 28 32.59 -11.44 -16.23
CA VAL A 28 31.64 -10.47 -16.78
C VAL A 28 31.73 -9.29 -15.83
N ILE A 29 32.68 -8.40 -16.10
CA ILE A 29 32.67 -7.05 -15.53
C ILE A 29 31.37 -6.45 -16.06
N ASP A 30 30.48 -6.01 -15.18
CA ASP A 30 29.20 -5.44 -15.55
C ASP A 30 29.41 -4.26 -16.52
N GLU A 31 28.63 -4.20 -17.58
CA GLU A 31 28.78 -3.20 -18.63
C GLU A 31 28.22 -1.85 -18.14
N VAL A 32 29.03 -0.79 -18.20
CA VAL A 32 28.55 0.57 -17.96
C VAL A 32 27.77 1.02 -19.19
N VAL A 33 26.46 1.20 -18.99
CA VAL A 33 25.51 1.62 -20.03
C VAL A 33 25.50 3.14 -20.18
N TRP A 34 25.37 3.86 -19.08
CA TRP A 34 25.38 5.32 -19.01
C TRP A 34 26.22 5.79 -17.83
N VAL A 35 26.68 7.04 -17.89
CA VAL A 35 27.22 7.80 -16.77
C VAL A 35 26.48 9.13 -16.72
N VAL A 36 25.96 9.50 -15.54
CA VAL A 36 25.25 10.77 -15.30
C VAL A 36 25.87 11.44 -14.08
N GLY A 37 26.52 12.58 -14.26
CA GLY A 37 27.37 13.16 -13.24
C GLY A 37 28.51 12.19 -12.87
N ASP A 38 28.59 11.81 -11.60
CA ASP A 38 29.57 10.88 -11.06
C ASP A 38 29.02 9.44 -10.92
N GLU A 39 27.77 9.22 -11.31
CA GLU A 39 27.04 7.97 -11.13
C GLU A 39 26.98 7.12 -12.42
N ALA A 40 27.40 5.86 -12.34
CA ALA A 40 27.26 4.91 -13.42
C ALA A 40 25.92 4.18 -13.35
N ILE A 41 25.35 3.88 -14.52
CA ILE A 41 24.22 2.98 -14.70
C ILE A 41 24.77 1.74 -15.37
N LEU A 42 24.58 0.60 -14.71
CA LEU A 42 25.08 -0.68 -15.16
C LEU A 42 24.03 -1.46 -15.94
N LYS A 43 24.47 -2.39 -16.76
CA LYS A 43 23.56 -3.29 -17.48
C LYS A 43 22.73 -4.16 -16.52
N SER A 44 23.34 -4.56 -15.41
CA SER A 44 22.64 -5.28 -14.34
C SER A 44 21.50 -4.46 -13.72
N ASP A 45 21.65 -3.14 -13.61
CA ASP A 45 20.58 -2.25 -13.10
C ASP A 45 19.41 -2.25 -14.08
N VAL A 46 19.70 -2.14 -15.38
CA VAL A 46 18.69 -2.18 -16.45
C VAL A 46 17.95 -3.51 -16.48
N GLU A 47 18.67 -4.64 -16.37
CA GLU A 47 18.06 -5.97 -16.33
C GLU A 47 17.22 -6.18 -15.08
N SER A 48 17.70 -5.72 -13.93
CA SER A 48 16.96 -5.81 -12.67
C SER A 48 15.64 -5.05 -12.75
N GLU A 49 15.64 -3.82 -13.30
CA GLU A 49 14.42 -3.03 -13.45
C GLU A 49 13.48 -3.64 -14.51
N ARG A 50 14.01 -4.21 -15.58
CA ARG A 50 13.22 -4.91 -16.60
C ARG A 50 12.51 -6.13 -16.01
N LEU A 51 13.21 -6.93 -15.20
CA LEU A 51 12.64 -8.09 -14.52
C LEU A 51 11.59 -7.68 -13.50
N ASN A 52 11.86 -6.64 -12.71
CA ASN A 52 10.90 -6.10 -11.75
C ASN A 52 9.61 -5.64 -12.44
N ALA A 53 9.74 -4.89 -13.55
CA ALA A 53 8.59 -4.43 -14.34
C ALA A 53 7.77 -5.60 -14.91
N GLN A 54 8.45 -6.64 -15.41
CA GLN A 54 7.80 -7.86 -15.90
C GLN A 54 7.03 -8.57 -14.78
N TYR A 55 7.60 -8.61 -13.58
CA TYR A 55 6.99 -9.24 -12.41
C TYR A 55 5.73 -8.50 -11.93
N GLU A 56 5.80 -7.17 -11.98
CA GLU A 56 4.66 -6.28 -11.65
C GLU A 56 3.60 -6.22 -12.76
N GLY A 57 3.83 -6.89 -13.87
CA GLY A 57 2.94 -6.86 -15.03
C GLY A 57 2.93 -5.51 -15.77
N ARG A 58 3.93 -4.64 -15.53
CA ARG A 58 4.11 -3.36 -16.24
C ARG A 58 4.52 -3.63 -17.68
N LYS A 59 3.85 -2.98 -18.63
CA LYS A 59 4.18 -3.02 -20.05
C LYS A 59 4.87 -1.72 -20.45
N PHE A 60 5.94 -1.81 -21.22
CA PHE A 60 6.61 -0.66 -21.81
C PHE A 60 6.00 -0.38 -23.20
N GLU A 61 5.74 0.88 -23.48
CA GLU A 61 5.34 1.35 -24.81
C GLU A 61 6.60 1.63 -25.66
N GLY A 62 7.36 0.58 -25.98
CA GLY A 62 8.61 0.66 -26.73
C GLY A 62 9.65 -0.33 -26.23
N ASP A 63 10.91 -0.16 -26.68
CA ASP A 63 12.03 -1.00 -26.27
C ASP A 63 12.44 -0.74 -24.82
N PRO A 64 12.32 -1.73 -23.92
CA PRO A 64 12.74 -1.59 -22.52
C PRO A 64 14.22 -1.18 -22.37
N TYR A 65 15.09 -1.59 -23.29
CA TYR A 65 16.51 -1.26 -23.28
C TYR A 65 16.80 0.19 -23.69
N CYS A 66 15.80 0.90 -24.20
CA CYS A 66 15.86 2.34 -24.42
C CYS A 66 15.18 3.12 -23.29
N ILE A 67 14.03 2.65 -22.85
CA ILE A 67 13.20 3.34 -21.85
C ILE A 67 13.82 3.28 -20.46
N ILE A 68 14.26 2.09 -20.02
CA ILE A 68 14.77 1.90 -18.65
C ILE A 68 16.06 2.68 -18.38
N PRO A 69 17.10 2.65 -19.27
CA PRO A 69 18.31 3.47 -19.07
C PRO A 69 17.99 4.95 -18.97
N GLU A 70 17.05 5.48 -19.77
CA GLU A 70 16.65 6.88 -19.71
C GLU A 70 15.95 7.19 -18.37
N GLN A 71 15.07 6.31 -17.88
CA GLN A 71 14.41 6.48 -16.57
C GLN A 71 15.43 6.49 -15.43
N LEU A 72 16.39 5.57 -15.44
CA LEU A 72 17.48 5.54 -14.48
C LEU A 72 18.36 6.79 -14.56
N ALA A 73 18.66 7.29 -15.76
CA ALA A 73 19.42 8.53 -15.95
C ALA A 73 18.69 9.74 -15.37
N ILE A 74 17.38 9.85 -15.59
CA ILE A 74 16.55 10.90 -14.98
C ILE A 74 16.57 10.79 -13.46
N GLN A 75 16.48 9.59 -12.91
CA GLN A 75 16.59 9.37 -11.46
C GLN A 75 17.94 9.85 -10.92
N LYS A 76 19.04 9.53 -11.61
CA LYS A 76 20.39 10.01 -11.25
C LYS A 76 20.51 11.54 -11.32
N LEU A 77 19.88 12.21 -12.31
CA LEU A 77 19.81 13.67 -12.32
C LEU A 77 19.16 14.26 -11.07
N PHE A 78 18.05 13.67 -10.63
CA PHE A 78 17.36 14.12 -9.41
C PHE A 78 18.22 13.89 -8.17
N LEU A 79 18.87 12.72 -8.04
CA LEU A 79 19.74 12.41 -6.91
C LEU A 79 20.94 13.34 -6.85
N HIS A 80 21.63 13.55 -7.97
CA HIS A 80 22.77 14.48 -8.07
C HIS A 80 22.37 15.91 -7.67
N GLN A 81 21.21 16.39 -8.13
CA GLN A 81 20.73 17.71 -7.74
C GLN A 81 20.33 17.77 -6.27
N ALA A 82 19.70 16.72 -5.76
CA ALA A 82 19.33 16.63 -4.34
C ALA A 82 20.55 16.73 -3.43
N GLU A 83 21.68 16.12 -3.82
CA GLU A 83 22.96 16.24 -3.10
C GLU A 83 23.46 17.68 -3.10
N LEU A 84 23.44 18.35 -4.27
CA LEU A 84 23.84 19.77 -4.40
C LEU A 84 22.96 20.71 -3.57
N ASP A 85 21.67 20.42 -3.49
CA ASP A 85 20.69 21.20 -2.75
C ASP A 85 20.58 20.78 -1.27
N SER A 86 21.38 19.80 -0.82
CA SER A 86 21.37 19.24 0.53
C SER A 86 20.00 18.70 0.94
N ILE A 87 19.28 18.08 0.01
CA ILE A 87 17.99 17.43 0.26
C ILE A 87 18.26 16.02 0.77
N ASP A 88 17.80 15.71 1.97
CA ASP A 88 17.88 14.39 2.57
C ASP A 88 16.55 13.99 3.19
N VAL A 89 16.43 12.73 3.54
CA VAL A 89 15.25 12.12 4.18
C VAL A 89 15.62 11.53 5.53
N SER A 90 14.70 11.63 6.48
CA SER A 90 14.97 11.11 7.82
C SER A 90 15.04 9.57 7.80
N GLU A 91 15.92 9.02 8.65
CA GLU A 91 16.02 7.57 8.83
C GLU A 91 14.68 6.94 9.23
N GLN A 92 13.86 7.68 9.97
CA GLN A 92 12.54 7.26 10.39
C GLN A 92 11.59 7.06 9.20
N GLU A 93 11.61 7.96 8.21
CA GLU A 93 10.82 7.83 6.97
C GLU A 93 11.26 6.60 6.18
N VAL A 94 12.57 6.41 6.03
CA VAL A 94 13.16 5.26 5.33
C VAL A 94 12.75 3.95 5.99
N LEU A 95 12.92 3.83 7.32
CA LEU A 95 12.54 2.63 8.06
C LEU A 95 11.03 2.37 8.00
N GLY A 96 10.21 3.41 8.11
CA GLY A 96 8.75 3.27 7.99
C GLY A 96 8.33 2.74 6.62
N GLN A 97 8.93 3.22 5.54
CA GLN A 97 8.66 2.73 4.19
C GLN A 97 9.19 1.31 3.98
N LEU A 98 10.39 1.03 4.52
CA LEU A 98 11.02 -0.28 4.45
C LEU A 98 10.15 -1.36 5.10
N GLU A 99 9.62 -1.11 6.30
CA GLU A 99 8.74 -2.08 6.97
C GLU A 99 7.44 -2.30 6.18
N ARG A 100 6.85 -1.26 5.60
CA ARG A 100 5.68 -1.41 4.73
C ARG A 100 6.00 -2.28 3.51
N GLN A 101 7.13 -2.04 2.85
CA GLN A 101 7.56 -2.79 1.66
C GLN A 101 7.84 -4.26 1.99
N VAL A 102 8.58 -4.54 3.06
CA VAL A 102 8.89 -5.90 3.51
C VAL A 102 7.60 -6.65 3.89
N ASN A 103 6.69 -6.00 4.63
CA ASN A 103 5.41 -6.59 4.98
C ASN A 103 4.57 -6.91 3.73
N TRP A 104 4.55 -6.01 2.76
CA TRP A 104 3.87 -6.24 1.48
C TRP A 104 4.43 -7.48 0.76
N TYR A 105 5.77 -7.63 0.68
CA TYR A 105 6.36 -8.84 0.10
C TYR A 105 5.96 -10.10 0.85
N ILE A 106 5.99 -10.07 2.18
CA ILE A 106 5.60 -11.22 3.01
C ILE A 106 4.12 -11.58 2.75
N ASP A 107 3.24 -10.59 2.64
CA ASP A 107 1.81 -10.80 2.39
C ASP A 107 1.56 -11.37 0.98
N GLN A 108 2.28 -10.89 -0.04
CA GLN A 108 2.15 -11.40 -1.42
C GLN A 108 2.74 -12.81 -1.58
N ILE A 109 3.89 -13.06 -0.99
CA ILE A 109 4.61 -14.34 -1.13
C ILE A 109 4.08 -15.40 -0.14
N GLY A 110 3.50 -14.95 0.97
CA GLY A 110 2.79 -15.76 1.95
C GLY A 110 3.51 -16.01 3.28
N SER A 111 4.85 -15.87 3.37
CA SER A 111 5.58 -15.90 4.64
C SER A 111 6.96 -15.28 4.51
N LYS A 112 7.59 -14.98 5.66
CA LYS A 112 8.96 -14.49 5.74
C LYS A 112 9.96 -15.48 5.15
N GLU A 113 9.80 -16.77 5.47
CA GLU A 113 10.67 -17.84 5.00
C GLU A 113 10.62 -17.98 3.48
N LYS A 114 9.41 -17.94 2.91
CA LYS A 114 9.22 -17.94 1.45
C LYS A 114 9.79 -16.70 0.78
N MET A 115 9.70 -15.53 1.42
CA MET A 115 10.34 -14.32 0.94
C MET A 115 11.87 -14.46 0.92
N GLU A 116 12.47 -15.02 1.97
CA GLU A 116 13.91 -15.30 2.04
C GLU A 116 14.35 -16.30 0.96
N GLU A 117 13.57 -17.34 0.72
CA GLU A 117 13.78 -18.31 -0.36
C GLU A 117 13.67 -17.63 -1.75
N TYR A 118 12.63 -16.83 -1.96
CA TYR A 118 12.39 -16.12 -3.22
C TYR A 118 13.54 -15.19 -3.60
N PHE A 119 14.00 -14.37 -2.65
CA PHE A 119 15.13 -13.46 -2.88
C PHE A 119 16.49 -14.16 -2.77
N ASN A 120 16.54 -15.40 -2.34
CA ASN A 120 17.78 -16.14 -1.99
C ASN A 120 18.67 -15.29 -1.05
N LYS A 121 18.07 -14.64 -0.07
CA LYS A 121 18.70 -13.75 0.89
C LYS A 121 18.01 -13.84 2.25
N THR A 122 18.75 -13.58 3.31
CA THR A 122 18.15 -13.43 4.65
C THR A 122 17.30 -12.15 4.70
N SER A 123 16.32 -12.11 5.60
CA SER A 123 15.48 -10.93 5.83
C SER A 123 16.30 -9.65 6.12
N THR A 124 17.46 -9.79 6.79
CA THR A 124 18.38 -8.67 7.04
C THR A 124 19.00 -8.17 5.74
N GLN A 125 19.48 -9.07 4.88
CA GLN A 125 20.06 -8.72 3.58
C GLN A 125 19.01 -8.11 2.63
N ILE A 126 17.77 -8.60 2.67
CA ILE A 126 16.65 -8.02 1.91
C ILE A 126 16.39 -6.59 2.38
N ARG A 127 16.33 -6.37 3.70
CA ARG A 127 16.13 -5.03 4.27
C ARG A 127 17.24 -4.06 3.89
N GLU A 128 18.48 -4.50 3.92
CA GLU A 128 19.63 -3.66 3.54
C GLU A 128 19.59 -3.28 2.06
N MET A 129 19.28 -4.24 1.19
CA MET A 129 19.12 -4.00 -0.25
C MET A 129 17.99 -3.00 -0.55
N LEU A 130 16.84 -3.15 0.12
CA LEU A 130 15.69 -2.28 -0.09
C LEU A 130 15.87 -0.89 0.51
N ARG A 131 16.64 -0.77 1.59
CA ARG A 131 16.82 0.49 2.33
C ARG A 131 17.40 1.60 1.47
N GLU A 132 18.47 1.29 0.71
CA GLU A 132 19.09 2.26 -0.18
C GLU A 132 18.15 2.68 -1.30
N ASN A 133 17.48 1.74 -1.94
CA ASN A 133 16.50 2.01 -2.99
C ASN A 133 15.35 2.89 -2.48
N ILE A 134 14.85 2.60 -1.27
CA ILE A 134 13.80 3.40 -0.63
C ILE A 134 14.27 4.81 -0.32
N ARG A 135 15.49 4.95 0.25
CA ARG A 135 16.10 6.27 0.53
C ARG A 135 16.20 7.09 -0.75
N ASN A 136 16.76 6.51 -1.81
CA ASN A 136 16.91 7.17 -3.10
C ASN A 136 15.56 7.55 -3.70
N GLY A 137 14.57 6.67 -3.64
CA GLY A 137 13.21 6.96 -4.10
C GLY A 137 12.55 8.12 -3.35
N LEU A 138 12.70 8.17 -2.03
CA LEU A 138 12.18 9.26 -1.20
C LEU A 138 12.89 10.60 -1.49
N ILE A 139 14.22 10.58 -1.69
CA ILE A 139 15.00 11.77 -2.07
C ILE A 139 14.54 12.30 -3.42
N VAL A 140 14.39 11.42 -4.42
CA VAL A 140 13.88 11.79 -5.77
C VAL A 140 12.50 12.40 -5.66
N GLN A 141 11.60 11.79 -4.90
CA GLN A 141 10.25 12.32 -4.68
C GLN A 141 10.28 13.72 -4.04
N ARG A 142 11.12 13.93 -3.03
CA ARG A 142 11.27 15.22 -2.35
C ARG A 142 11.86 16.28 -3.27
N MET A 143 12.84 15.89 -4.11
CA MET A 143 13.42 16.78 -5.13
C MET A 143 12.38 17.18 -6.17
N GLN A 144 11.58 16.24 -6.67
CA GLN A 144 10.48 16.52 -7.60
C GLN A 144 9.45 17.48 -7.00
N GLN A 145 9.08 17.27 -5.73
CA GLN A 145 8.18 18.16 -5.01
C GLN A 145 8.76 19.59 -4.89
N GLN A 146 10.07 19.71 -4.62
CA GLN A 146 10.74 21.01 -4.55
C GLN A 146 10.75 21.71 -5.91
N ILE A 147 11.04 21.00 -7.01
CA ILE A 147 11.02 21.56 -8.36
C ILE A 147 9.61 22.01 -8.75
N MET A 148 8.61 21.19 -8.47
CA MET A 148 7.21 21.55 -8.72
C MET A 148 6.79 22.76 -7.89
N GLY A 149 7.22 22.81 -6.61
CA GLY A 149 6.86 23.87 -5.65
C GLY A 149 5.33 24.01 -5.52
N ASP A 150 4.91 25.16 -5.00
CA ASP A 150 3.48 25.51 -4.91
C ASP A 150 2.93 25.87 -6.29
N ILE A 151 2.21 24.94 -6.91
CA ILE A 151 1.49 25.20 -8.16
C ILE A 151 0.12 25.80 -7.81
N LYS A 152 0.03 27.12 -7.88
CA LYS A 152 -1.25 27.81 -7.65
C LYS A 152 -2.10 27.76 -8.92
N ILE A 153 -3.23 27.07 -8.85
CA ILE A 153 -4.23 27.00 -9.90
C ILE A 153 -5.43 27.85 -9.53
N VAL A 154 -5.77 28.81 -10.36
CA VAL A 154 -6.97 29.62 -10.21
C VAL A 154 -8.07 29.17 -11.19
N PRO A 155 -9.35 29.45 -10.92
CA PRO A 155 -10.44 29.03 -11.80
C PRO A 155 -10.29 29.45 -13.28
N ALA A 156 -9.59 30.54 -13.55
CA ALA A 156 -9.30 30.99 -14.92
C ALA A 156 -8.34 30.04 -15.64
N ASP A 157 -7.39 29.42 -14.94
CA ASP A 157 -6.46 28.46 -15.52
C ASP A 157 -7.17 27.18 -15.92
N VAL A 158 -8.06 26.68 -15.04
CA VAL A 158 -8.89 25.51 -15.33
C VAL A 158 -9.76 25.77 -16.55
N ARG A 159 -10.47 26.93 -16.58
CA ARG A 159 -11.30 27.29 -17.74
C ARG A 159 -10.49 27.35 -19.03
N ARG A 160 -9.31 27.97 -19.01
CA ARG A 160 -8.44 28.08 -20.18
C ARG A 160 -8.00 26.70 -20.67
N TYR A 161 -7.53 25.84 -19.76
CA TYR A 161 -7.06 24.51 -20.11
C TYR A 161 -8.15 23.67 -20.79
N PHE A 162 -9.36 23.65 -20.24
CA PHE A 162 -10.45 22.83 -20.77
C PHE A 162 -11.20 23.46 -21.96
N LYS A 163 -11.11 24.78 -22.16
CA LYS A 163 -11.71 25.45 -23.29
C LYS A 163 -11.12 25.02 -24.65
N ASP A 164 -9.82 24.79 -24.65
CA ASP A 164 -9.06 24.51 -25.87
C ASP A 164 -8.92 22.99 -26.13
N LEU A 165 -9.47 22.14 -25.22
CA LEU A 165 -9.46 20.71 -25.39
C LEU A 165 -10.57 20.22 -26.32
N PRO A 166 -10.28 19.22 -27.17
CA PRO A 166 -11.32 18.48 -27.90
C PRO A 166 -12.34 17.90 -26.92
N GLN A 167 -13.60 17.86 -27.35
CA GLN A 167 -14.70 17.34 -26.51
C GLN A 167 -14.47 15.91 -26.00
N ASP A 168 -13.75 15.11 -26.78
CA ASP A 168 -13.41 13.72 -26.40
C ASP A 168 -12.28 13.62 -25.37
N SER A 169 -11.53 14.72 -25.17
CA SER A 169 -10.47 14.81 -24.14
C SER A 169 -10.98 15.35 -22.81
N ILE A 170 -12.25 15.77 -22.72
CA ILE A 170 -12.86 16.17 -21.45
C ILE A 170 -13.12 14.90 -20.63
N PRO A 171 -12.62 14.81 -19.38
CA PRO A 171 -12.80 13.64 -18.54
C PRO A 171 -14.29 13.30 -18.35
N PHE A 172 -14.61 12.03 -18.43
CA PHE A 172 -15.93 11.52 -18.04
C PHE A 172 -15.93 11.25 -16.52
N ILE A 173 -16.93 11.78 -15.84
CA ILE A 173 -17.18 11.52 -14.43
C ILE A 173 -18.17 10.38 -14.34
N PRO A 174 -17.81 9.23 -13.78
CA PRO A 174 -18.76 8.14 -13.58
C PRO A 174 -19.91 8.52 -12.66
N THR A 175 -21.02 7.78 -12.74
CA THR A 175 -22.13 7.94 -11.80
C THR A 175 -21.65 7.92 -10.36
N GLN A 176 -22.05 8.90 -9.57
CA GLN A 176 -21.73 9.03 -8.16
C GLN A 176 -22.98 8.94 -7.30
N VAL A 177 -22.84 8.40 -6.10
CA VAL A 177 -23.92 8.26 -5.13
C VAL A 177 -23.54 8.85 -3.78
N GLU A 178 -24.51 9.42 -3.06
CA GLU A 178 -24.42 9.73 -1.64
C GLU A 178 -25.30 8.78 -0.87
N VAL A 179 -24.71 8.14 0.15
CA VAL A 179 -25.32 7.06 0.92
C VAL A 179 -25.40 7.43 2.38
N GLN A 180 -26.56 7.19 3.00
CA GLN A 180 -26.72 7.26 4.44
C GLN A 180 -26.92 5.85 5.00
N ILE A 181 -26.40 5.59 6.20
CA ILE A 181 -26.50 4.30 6.90
C ILE A 181 -26.97 4.46 8.33
N ILE A 182 -27.81 3.55 8.79
CA ILE A 182 -28.14 3.32 10.20
C ILE A 182 -27.71 1.89 10.52
N ALA A 183 -26.84 1.72 11.49
CA ALA A 183 -26.38 0.40 11.89
C ALA A 183 -26.63 0.13 13.37
N PHE A 184 -26.99 -1.13 13.67
CA PHE A 184 -27.13 -1.66 15.01
C PHE A 184 -26.13 -2.79 15.23
N GLU A 185 -25.42 -2.74 16.35
CA GLU A 185 -24.57 -3.84 16.80
C GLU A 185 -25.43 -4.85 17.55
N PRO A 186 -25.55 -6.11 17.09
CA PRO A 186 -26.24 -7.15 17.82
C PRO A 186 -25.58 -7.41 19.16
N LYS A 187 -26.36 -7.77 20.18
CA LYS A 187 -25.82 -8.08 21.49
C LYS A 187 -25.03 -9.38 21.44
N ILE A 188 -23.82 -9.36 21.97
CA ILE A 188 -22.98 -10.54 22.13
C ILE A 188 -23.29 -11.16 23.49
N PRO A 189 -23.66 -12.46 23.56
CA PRO A 189 -23.88 -13.14 24.82
C PRO A 189 -22.62 -13.15 25.69
N GLN A 190 -22.79 -12.98 27.00
CA GLN A 190 -21.67 -12.98 27.94
C GLN A 190 -20.88 -14.30 27.89
N GLU A 191 -21.57 -15.41 27.67
CA GLU A 191 -20.96 -16.73 27.54
C GLU A 191 -19.96 -16.82 26.39
N GLU A 192 -20.28 -16.19 25.26
CA GLU A 192 -19.39 -16.14 24.11
C GLU A 192 -18.16 -15.25 24.38
N ILE A 193 -18.36 -14.12 25.07
CA ILE A 193 -17.26 -13.27 25.52
C ILE A 193 -16.32 -14.07 26.45
N ASP A 194 -16.89 -14.79 27.39
CA ASP A 194 -16.13 -15.58 28.36
C ASP A 194 -15.40 -16.74 27.68
N ARG A 195 -16.01 -17.35 26.66
CA ARG A 195 -15.39 -18.38 25.82
C ARG A 195 -14.14 -17.83 25.10
N VAL A 196 -14.25 -16.68 24.45
CA VAL A 196 -13.15 -16.02 23.76
C VAL A 196 -12.03 -15.66 24.73
N LYS A 197 -12.36 -15.06 25.88
CA LYS A 197 -11.37 -14.72 26.91
C LYS A 197 -10.67 -15.97 27.47
N LYS A 198 -11.40 -17.06 27.65
CA LYS A 198 -10.84 -18.34 28.13
C LYS A 198 -9.88 -18.91 27.08
N THR A 199 -10.25 -18.90 25.81
CA THR A 199 -9.41 -19.37 24.70
C THR A 199 -8.10 -18.59 24.62
N LEU A 200 -8.16 -17.25 24.71
CA LEU A 200 -6.96 -16.41 24.70
C LEU A 200 -6.06 -16.64 25.92
N ARG A 201 -6.62 -16.93 27.10
CA ARG A 201 -5.82 -17.32 28.28
C ARG A 201 -5.14 -18.68 28.09
N ASP A 202 -5.83 -19.66 27.50
CA ASP A 202 -5.23 -20.95 27.14
C ASP A 202 -4.05 -20.76 26.17
N TYR A 203 -4.19 -19.91 25.16
CA TYR A 203 -3.09 -19.57 24.26
C TYR A 203 -1.91 -18.94 25.00
N THR A 204 -2.18 -18.01 25.93
CA THR A 204 -1.14 -17.41 26.77
C THR A 204 -0.36 -18.48 27.54
N GLU A 205 -1.05 -19.38 28.23
CA GLU A 205 -0.42 -20.45 29.02
C GLU A 205 0.42 -21.40 28.17
N ARG A 206 -0.05 -21.79 27.00
CA ARG A 206 0.66 -22.68 26.08
C ARG A 206 1.92 -22.04 25.52
N VAL A 207 1.87 -20.73 25.22
CA VAL A 207 3.05 -19.97 24.78
C VAL A 207 4.07 -19.85 25.90
N GLU A 208 3.64 -19.48 27.13
CA GLU A 208 4.53 -19.30 28.27
C GLU A 208 5.16 -20.62 28.75
N LYS A 209 4.48 -21.75 28.56
CA LYS A 209 5.03 -23.10 28.79
C LYS A 209 5.96 -23.59 27.69
N GLY A 210 6.04 -22.86 26.57
CA GLY A 210 6.87 -23.23 25.39
C GLY A 210 6.27 -24.38 24.57
N GLU A 211 5.01 -24.75 24.75
CA GLU A 211 4.33 -25.82 24.00
C GLU A 211 4.12 -25.45 22.53
N ILE A 212 3.92 -24.17 22.26
CA ILE A 212 3.70 -23.63 20.90
C ILE A 212 4.19 -22.20 20.82
N SER A 213 4.68 -21.78 19.65
CA SER A 213 5.09 -20.38 19.46
C SER A 213 3.89 -19.44 19.30
N PHE A 214 4.00 -18.21 19.80
CA PHE A 214 2.97 -17.18 19.63
C PHE A 214 2.63 -16.96 18.15
N GLY A 215 3.65 -16.88 17.29
CA GLY A 215 3.47 -16.70 15.85
C GLY A 215 2.71 -17.84 15.19
N THR A 216 2.87 -19.08 15.65
CA THR A 216 2.11 -20.23 15.15
C THR A 216 0.63 -20.10 15.51
N LEU A 217 0.32 -19.74 16.77
CA LEU A 217 -1.07 -19.52 17.20
C LEU A 217 -1.71 -18.34 16.44
N ALA A 218 -0.96 -17.26 16.22
CA ALA A 218 -1.45 -16.12 15.46
C ALA A 218 -1.80 -16.51 14.01
N ARG A 219 -0.95 -17.28 13.34
CA ARG A 219 -1.23 -17.77 11.96
C ARG A 219 -2.46 -18.66 11.88
N LEU A 220 -2.72 -19.45 12.90
CA LEU A 220 -3.82 -20.43 12.90
C LEU A 220 -5.16 -19.82 13.35
N TYR A 221 -5.13 -18.88 14.28
CA TYR A 221 -6.33 -18.51 15.01
C TYR A 221 -6.57 -17.01 15.12
N SER A 222 -5.61 -16.14 14.75
CA SER A 222 -5.86 -14.71 14.79
C SER A 222 -6.83 -14.28 13.68
N GLU A 223 -7.83 -13.53 14.05
CA GLU A 223 -8.81 -12.91 13.15
C GLU A 223 -8.36 -11.51 12.67
N ASP A 224 -7.12 -11.11 13.00
CA ASP A 224 -6.48 -9.95 12.40
C ASP A 224 -5.87 -10.32 11.04
N THR A 225 -6.61 -10.07 9.97
CA THR A 225 -6.17 -10.37 8.59
C THR A 225 -4.91 -9.61 8.19
N GLY A 226 -4.64 -8.47 8.84
CA GLY A 226 -3.49 -7.64 8.55
C GLY A 226 -2.17 -8.19 9.07
N SER A 227 -2.17 -9.07 10.09
CA SER A 227 -0.93 -9.59 10.67
C SER A 227 -0.90 -11.11 10.86
N ALA A 228 -2.04 -11.80 10.81
CA ALA A 228 -2.13 -13.24 11.08
C ALA A 228 -1.13 -14.05 10.26
N ARG A 229 -1.02 -13.78 8.94
CA ARG A 229 -0.07 -14.48 8.04
C ARG A 229 1.39 -14.26 8.43
N ARG A 230 1.71 -13.12 9.05
CA ARG A 230 3.03 -12.79 9.57
C ARG A 230 3.24 -13.25 11.02
N GLY A 231 2.38 -14.15 11.54
CA GLY A 231 2.45 -14.60 12.93
C GLY A 231 2.02 -13.56 13.95
N GLY A 232 1.15 -12.65 13.53
CA GLY A 232 0.64 -11.55 14.35
C GLY A 232 1.59 -10.35 14.48
N GLU A 233 2.70 -10.33 13.72
CA GLU A 233 3.75 -9.33 13.85
C GLU A 233 3.37 -8.00 13.22
N TYR A 234 3.59 -6.93 14.00
CA TYR A 234 3.67 -5.55 13.55
C TYR A 234 5.10 -5.02 13.78
N GLY A 235 5.65 -4.37 12.76
CA GLY A 235 6.93 -3.67 12.86
C GLY A 235 6.89 -2.56 13.91
N PHE A 236 7.92 -1.71 13.92
CA PHE A 236 8.00 -0.62 14.90
C PHE A 236 6.88 0.40 14.70
N GLN A 237 5.96 0.44 15.66
CA GLN A 237 4.83 1.37 15.72
C GLN A 237 5.06 2.41 16.81
N SER A 238 4.66 3.65 16.56
CA SER A 238 4.55 4.69 17.58
C SER A 238 3.22 4.62 18.32
N ARG A 239 3.13 5.27 19.48
CA ARG A 239 1.91 5.22 20.32
C ARG A 239 0.66 5.77 19.62
N GLY A 240 0.83 6.72 18.69
CA GLY A 240 -0.29 7.32 17.96
C GLY A 240 -0.76 6.53 16.73
N GLU A 241 -0.03 5.49 16.34
CA GLU A 241 -0.38 4.63 15.20
C GLU A 241 -1.30 3.46 15.56
N VAL A 242 -1.57 3.27 16.85
CA VAL A 242 -2.45 2.21 17.38
C VAL A 242 -3.53 2.79 18.28
N VAL A 243 -4.66 2.09 18.39
CA VAL A 243 -5.77 2.55 19.25
C VAL A 243 -5.33 2.65 20.72
N PRO A 244 -5.87 3.60 21.50
CA PRO A 244 -5.41 3.90 22.86
C PRO A 244 -5.37 2.71 23.79
N GLU A 245 -6.39 1.85 23.76
CA GLU A 245 -6.49 0.64 24.60
C GLU A 245 -5.36 -0.34 24.29
N PHE A 246 -5.06 -0.53 23.02
CA PHE A 246 -3.95 -1.39 22.54
C PHE A 246 -2.60 -0.78 22.94
N ALA A 247 -2.42 0.52 22.68
CA ALA A 247 -1.21 1.25 23.05
C ALA A 247 -0.90 1.12 24.56
N ASN A 248 -1.92 1.25 25.41
CA ASN A 248 -1.76 1.16 26.85
C ASN A 248 -1.25 -0.21 27.32
N VAL A 249 -1.47 -1.27 26.55
CA VAL A 249 -0.95 -2.59 26.88
C VAL A 249 0.45 -2.78 26.27
N VAL A 250 0.62 -2.61 24.95
CA VAL A 250 1.87 -3.00 24.28
C VAL A 250 3.07 -2.12 24.64
N PHE A 251 2.84 -0.84 24.90
CA PHE A 251 3.91 0.08 25.32
C PHE A 251 4.37 -0.15 26.76
N ASN A 252 3.57 -0.85 27.59
CA ASN A 252 3.93 -1.23 28.96
C ASN A 252 4.56 -2.64 29.07
N LEU A 253 4.59 -3.41 27.98
CA LEU A 253 5.28 -4.70 27.97
C LEU A 253 6.80 -4.47 28.10
N THR A 254 7.46 -5.27 28.93
CA THR A 254 8.90 -5.16 29.21
C THR A 254 9.67 -6.45 28.92
N ASP A 255 8.99 -7.58 28.94
CA ASP A 255 9.58 -8.90 28.79
C ASP A 255 9.09 -9.59 27.51
N PRO A 256 9.99 -9.83 26.51
CA PRO A 256 9.60 -10.49 25.26
C PRO A 256 9.14 -11.95 25.43
N LYS A 257 9.41 -12.57 26.57
CA LYS A 257 8.99 -13.97 26.86
C LYS A 257 7.57 -14.04 27.39
N LYS A 258 7.03 -12.95 27.90
CA LYS A 258 5.69 -12.89 28.50
C LYS A 258 4.67 -12.42 27.49
N VAL A 259 3.45 -12.97 27.64
CA VAL A 259 2.26 -12.55 26.91
C VAL A 259 1.44 -11.61 27.79
N SER A 260 0.78 -10.62 27.22
CA SER A 260 -0.11 -9.72 27.95
C SER A 260 -1.30 -10.46 28.56
N LYS A 261 -1.93 -9.87 29.56
CA LYS A 261 -3.30 -10.26 29.91
C LYS A 261 -4.23 -10.01 28.73
N VAL A 262 -5.36 -10.74 28.68
CA VAL A 262 -6.42 -10.46 27.71
C VAL A 262 -6.96 -9.06 27.92
N PHE A 263 -7.04 -8.27 26.86
CA PHE A 263 -7.59 -6.92 26.86
C PHE A 263 -8.54 -6.71 25.68
N GLU A 264 -9.38 -5.70 25.77
CA GLU A 264 -10.42 -5.40 24.80
C GLU A 264 -10.09 -4.10 24.06
N THR A 265 -10.43 -4.04 22.78
CA THR A 265 -10.45 -2.84 21.94
C THR A 265 -11.75 -2.82 21.14
N GLU A 266 -11.98 -1.78 20.39
CA GLU A 266 -13.12 -1.73 19.45
C GLU A 266 -13.11 -2.84 18.38
N TYR A 267 -11.96 -3.49 18.13
CA TYR A 267 -11.83 -4.59 17.17
C TYR A 267 -12.13 -5.98 17.76
N GLY A 268 -12.10 -6.14 19.07
CA GLY A 268 -12.32 -7.41 19.77
C GLY A 268 -11.39 -7.62 20.96
N TYR A 269 -11.11 -8.87 21.28
CA TYR A 269 -10.26 -9.28 22.40
C TYR A 269 -8.88 -9.69 21.91
N HIS A 270 -7.86 -9.23 22.62
CA HIS A 270 -6.47 -9.40 22.23
C HIS A 270 -5.62 -10.01 23.34
N ILE A 271 -4.54 -10.67 22.91
CA ILE A 271 -3.30 -10.87 23.66
C ILE A 271 -2.15 -10.38 22.82
N ALA A 272 -1.11 -9.84 23.44
CA ALA A 272 0.06 -9.31 22.75
C ALA A 272 1.37 -9.75 23.40
N GLN A 273 2.42 -9.86 22.61
CA GLN A 273 3.78 -10.19 23.05
C GLN A 273 4.75 -9.16 22.48
N LEU A 274 5.65 -8.67 23.31
CA LEU A 274 6.71 -7.77 22.89
C LEU A 274 7.72 -8.52 22.00
N ILE A 275 8.17 -7.88 20.93
CA ILE A 275 9.34 -8.31 20.16
C ILE A 275 10.55 -7.47 20.55
N GLU A 276 10.45 -6.14 20.39
CA GLU A 276 11.55 -5.21 20.63
C GLU A 276 11.03 -3.81 20.91
N LYS A 277 11.79 -3.03 21.71
CA LYS A 277 11.56 -1.58 21.89
C LYS A 277 12.76 -0.80 21.36
N ARG A 278 12.49 0.28 20.63
CA ARG A 278 13.48 1.24 20.15
C ARG A 278 13.00 2.67 20.41
N GLY A 279 13.54 3.29 21.43
CA GLY A 279 13.09 4.63 21.84
C GLY A 279 11.60 4.64 22.18
N ASP A 280 10.82 5.45 21.49
CA ASP A 280 9.38 5.62 21.62
C ASP A 280 8.55 4.65 20.74
N ARG A 281 9.21 3.70 20.05
CA ARG A 281 8.56 2.72 19.17
C ARG A 281 8.64 1.31 19.73
N VAL A 282 7.59 0.53 19.44
CA VAL A 282 7.46 -0.86 19.89
C VAL A 282 7.14 -1.74 18.70
N SER A 283 7.92 -2.82 18.54
CA SER A 283 7.58 -3.94 17.68
C SER A 283 6.97 -5.04 18.54
N TYR A 284 5.84 -5.57 18.10
CA TYR A 284 5.04 -6.54 18.83
C TYR A 284 4.38 -7.54 17.90
N ARG A 285 3.84 -8.59 18.48
CA ARG A 285 2.89 -9.50 17.83
C ARG A 285 1.64 -9.61 18.67
N HIS A 286 0.49 -9.82 18.01
CA HIS A 286 -0.77 -9.99 18.71
C HIS A 286 -1.64 -11.08 18.09
N ILE A 287 -2.61 -11.56 18.88
CA ILE A 287 -3.72 -12.39 18.43
C ILE A 287 -5.00 -11.64 18.73
N LEU A 288 -5.83 -11.47 17.72
CA LEU A 288 -7.18 -10.92 17.82
C LEU A 288 -8.18 -12.06 17.72
N MET A 289 -9.16 -12.07 18.62
CA MET A 289 -10.35 -12.90 18.50
C MET A 289 -11.61 -12.05 18.69
N LYS A 290 -12.61 -12.30 17.85
CA LYS A 290 -13.91 -11.62 17.87
C LYS A 290 -14.97 -12.57 18.42
N PRO A 291 -15.75 -12.16 19.41
CA PRO A 291 -16.91 -12.95 19.84
C PRO A 291 -17.92 -13.03 18.69
N LYS A 292 -18.46 -14.20 18.43
CA LYS A 292 -19.45 -14.42 17.39
C LYS A 292 -20.84 -13.96 17.84
N VAL A 293 -21.59 -13.42 16.91
CA VAL A 293 -22.98 -13.06 17.13
C VAL A 293 -23.86 -14.29 16.94
N GLU A 294 -24.81 -14.51 17.83
CA GLU A 294 -25.79 -15.55 17.67
C GLU A 294 -26.89 -15.12 16.67
N GLU A 295 -27.37 -16.04 15.86
CA GLU A 295 -28.41 -15.81 14.84
C GLU A 295 -29.66 -15.15 15.43
N LYS A 296 -30.07 -15.56 16.63
CA LYS A 296 -31.20 -14.97 17.35
C LYS A 296 -31.00 -13.47 17.67
N GLU A 297 -29.78 -13.05 17.97
CA GLU A 297 -29.49 -11.64 18.29
C GLU A 297 -29.38 -10.81 16.98
N LEU A 298 -28.92 -11.41 15.90
CA LEU A 298 -29.02 -10.83 14.55
C LEU A 298 -30.47 -10.58 14.16
N GLU A 299 -31.32 -11.60 14.30
CA GLU A 299 -32.75 -11.50 13.98
C GLU A 299 -33.46 -10.41 14.80
N LYS A 300 -33.17 -10.30 16.09
CA LYS A 300 -33.70 -9.21 16.93
C LYS A 300 -33.29 -7.83 16.44
N SER A 301 -32.03 -7.70 16.03
CA SER A 301 -31.50 -6.43 15.52
C SER A 301 -32.08 -6.06 14.16
N LEU A 302 -32.25 -7.05 13.27
CA LEU A 302 -32.94 -6.87 11.98
C LEU A 302 -34.40 -6.45 12.18
N ASN A 303 -35.15 -7.12 13.07
CA ASN A 303 -36.54 -6.78 13.36
C ASN A 303 -36.68 -5.38 13.96
N ARG A 304 -35.72 -4.95 14.78
CA ARG A 304 -35.69 -3.58 15.32
C ARG A 304 -35.42 -2.57 14.20
N LEU A 305 -34.50 -2.84 13.28
CA LEU A 305 -34.22 -1.99 12.13
C LEU A 305 -35.40 -1.92 11.16
N ASP A 306 -36.09 -3.04 10.95
CA ASP A 306 -37.31 -3.07 10.15
C ASP A 306 -38.40 -2.14 10.73
N SER A 307 -38.56 -2.15 12.06
CA SER A 307 -39.48 -1.20 12.76
C SER A 307 -39.06 0.24 12.52
N VAL A 308 -37.76 0.56 12.64
CA VAL A 308 -37.21 1.89 12.36
C VAL A 308 -37.46 2.29 10.91
N ALA A 309 -37.19 1.41 9.94
CA ALA A 309 -37.40 1.68 8.52
C ALA A 309 -38.89 1.95 8.21
N LYS A 310 -39.80 1.17 8.83
CA LYS A 310 -41.26 1.40 8.70
C LYS A 310 -41.70 2.74 9.29
N ASP A 311 -41.15 3.12 10.44
CA ASP A 311 -41.46 4.40 11.08
C ASP A 311 -40.94 5.59 10.25
N ILE A 312 -39.77 5.47 9.61
CA ILE A 312 -39.27 6.49 8.69
C ILE A 312 -40.15 6.56 7.44
N ARG A 313 -40.50 5.41 6.82
CA ARG A 313 -41.40 5.34 5.66
C ARG A 313 -42.77 5.95 5.96
N ASN A 314 -43.26 5.84 7.19
CA ASN A 314 -44.50 6.45 7.68
C ASN A 314 -44.34 7.89 8.16
N ALA A 315 -43.19 8.52 7.92
CA ALA A 315 -42.86 9.90 8.29
C ALA A 315 -43.04 10.27 9.78
N LYS A 316 -42.87 9.30 10.70
CA LYS A 316 -42.88 9.56 12.14
C LYS A 316 -41.62 10.37 12.54
N PHE A 317 -40.51 10.14 11.88
CA PHE A 317 -39.26 10.88 11.99
C PHE A 317 -38.45 10.71 10.70
N THR A 318 -37.42 11.53 10.53
CA THR A 318 -36.59 11.48 9.33
C THR A 318 -35.50 10.41 9.46
N PHE A 319 -34.90 10.01 8.32
CA PHE A 319 -33.71 9.15 8.34
C PHE A 319 -32.56 9.79 9.11
N ASP A 320 -32.40 11.11 8.96
CA ASP A 320 -31.36 11.91 9.61
C ASP A 320 -31.50 11.88 11.14
N ASP A 321 -32.74 12.03 11.64
CA ASP A 321 -33.03 11.90 13.07
C ASP A 321 -32.72 10.49 13.58
N ALA A 322 -33.20 9.47 12.86
CA ALA A 322 -32.94 8.08 13.24
C ALA A 322 -31.45 7.75 13.22
N ALA A 323 -30.70 8.22 12.22
CA ALA A 323 -29.26 8.03 12.16
C ALA A 323 -28.55 8.69 13.35
N THR A 324 -28.93 9.91 13.70
CA THR A 324 -28.32 10.68 14.79
C THR A 324 -28.60 10.07 16.16
N TYR A 325 -29.83 9.65 16.43
CA TYR A 325 -30.25 9.24 17.78
C TYR A 325 -30.29 7.73 18.00
N LEU A 326 -30.46 6.93 16.94
CA LEU A 326 -30.63 5.48 17.08
C LEU A 326 -29.44 4.68 16.56
N SER A 327 -28.68 5.21 15.58
CA SER A 327 -27.53 4.49 15.00
C SER A 327 -26.43 4.28 16.04
N GLN A 328 -25.86 3.09 16.05
CA GLN A 328 -24.69 2.74 16.86
C GLN A 328 -23.37 2.89 16.08
N ASP A 329 -23.45 3.20 14.80
CA ASP A 329 -22.26 3.51 13.99
C ASP A 329 -21.70 4.89 14.38
N LYS A 330 -20.58 4.89 15.07
CA LYS A 330 -19.93 6.10 15.57
C LYS A 330 -19.33 6.96 14.44
N ASP A 331 -19.03 6.36 13.30
CA ASP A 331 -18.32 7.02 12.20
C ASP A 331 -19.30 7.89 11.39
N THR A 332 -20.57 7.51 11.28
CA THR A 332 -21.55 8.21 10.46
C THR A 332 -22.66 8.92 11.24
N ARG A 333 -22.99 8.47 12.46
CA ARG A 333 -24.16 8.99 13.19
C ARG A 333 -24.10 10.50 13.46
N ASN A 334 -22.90 11.05 13.73
CA ASN A 334 -22.71 12.50 13.97
C ASN A 334 -22.85 13.33 12.70
N ASN A 335 -22.87 12.69 11.53
CA ASN A 335 -23.11 13.28 10.22
C ASN A 335 -24.43 12.75 9.62
N HIS A 336 -25.46 12.56 10.45
CA HIS A 336 -26.79 12.10 10.04
C HIS A 336 -26.79 10.80 9.22
N GLY A 337 -25.86 9.91 9.53
CA GLY A 337 -25.66 8.64 8.83
C GLY A 337 -24.92 8.74 7.50
N LEU A 338 -24.51 9.93 7.05
CA LEU A 338 -23.84 10.14 5.77
C LEU A 338 -22.45 9.49 5.75
N MET A 339 -22.25 8.56 4.83
CA MET A 339 -20.98 7.88 4.63
C MET A 339 -19.95 8.81 3.98
N ALA A 340 -18.68 8.67 4.39
CA ALA A 340 -17.57 9.40 3.79
C ALA A 340 -16.69 8.43 2.97
N ASN A 341 -16.34 8.85 1.76
CA ASN A 341 -15.42 8.13 0.89
C ASN A 341 -13.98 8.29 1.43
N PRO A 342 -13.32 7.22 1.89
CA PRO A 342 -12.00 7.31 2.50
C PRO A 342 -10.91 7.75 1.51
N LYS A 343 -11.15 7.59 0.20
CA LYS A 343 -10.21 7.97 -0.86
C LYS A 343 -10.23 9.47 -1.16
N THR A 344 -11.41 10.08 -1.10
CA THR A 344 -11.61 11.49 -1.49
C THR A 344 -11.91 12.41 -0.32
N GLY A 345 -12.29 11.88 0.83
CA GLY A 345 -12.77 12.62 2.00
C GLY A 345 -14.15 13.28 1.82
N THR A 346 -14.85 13.01 0.71
CA THR A 346 -16.17 13.56 0.40
C THR A 346 -17.28 12.54 0.67
N ALA A 347 -18.54 12.98 0.62
CA ALA A 347 -19.70 12.07 0.74
C ALA A 347 -20.04 11.34 -0.58
N ARG A 348 -19.35 11.65 -1.68
CA ARG A 348 -19.62 11.09 -3.00
C ARG A 348 -18.78 9.86 -3.26
N PHE A 349 -19.43 8.79 -3.70
CA PHE A 349 -18.80 7.53 -4.07
C PHE A 349 -19.04 7.23 -5.55
N GLU A 350 -18.02 6.88 -6.29
CA GLU A 350 -18.18 6.06 -7.48
C GLU A 350 -18.58 4.63 -7.02
N MET A 351 -19.39 3.90 -7.79
CA MET A 351 -19.88 2.58 -7.36
C MET A 351 -18.73 1.60 -7.03
N GLN A 352 -17.61 1.73 -7.74
CA GLN A 352 -16.41 0.92 -7.49
C GLN A 352 -15.77 1.25 -6.13
N ASP A 353 -15.70 2.54 -5.75
CA ASP A 353 -15.17 2.96 -4.44
C ASP A 353 -16.09 2.51 -3.31
N LEU A 354 -17.42 2.58 -3.52
CA LEU A 354 -18.41 2.10 -2.54
C LEU A 354 -18.26 0.59 -2.33
N ALA A 355 -18.06 -0.18 -3.39
CA ALA A 355 -17.86 -1.63 -3.31
C ALA A 355 -16.55 -2.02 -2.59
N GLN A 356 -15.52 -1.17 -2.61
CA GLN A 356 -14.32 -1.36 -1.81
C GLN A 356 -14.56 -1.14 -0.31
N VAL A 357 -15.50 -0.27 0.04
CA VAL A 357 -15.89 -0.02 1.45
C VAL A 357 -16.84 -1.11 1.95
N SER A 358 -17.88 -1.45 1.18
CA SER A 358 -18.79 -2.56 1.44
C SER A 358 -19.47 -3.03 0.15
N GLN A 359 -19.26 -4.30 -0.17
CA GLN A 359 -19.89 -4.92 -1.33
C GLN A 359 -21.40 -5.04 -1.15
N GLU A 360 -21.86 -5.32 0.09
CA GLU A 360 -23.29 -5.45 0.41
C GLU A 360 -24.00 -4.11 0.21
N VAL A 361 -23.44 -3.02 0.75
CA VAL A 361 -23.99 -1.67 0.58
C VAL A 361 -24.03 -1.30 -0.91
N ALA A 362 -22.94 -1.52 -1.64
CA ALA A 362 -22.88 -1.18 -3.07
C ALA A 362 -23.95 -1.93 -3.89
N LYS A 363 -24.14 -3.23 -3.62
CA LYS A 363 -25.17 -4.03 -4.28
C LYS A 363 -26.56 -3.48 -4.03
N ILE A 364 -26.89 -3.19 -2.76
CA ILE A 364 -28.22 -2.67 -2.38
C ILE A 364 -28.46 -1.28 -3.00
N ILE A 365 -27.48 -0.37 -2.89
CA ILE A 365 -27.58 1.00 -3.42
C ILE A 365 -27.77 1.03 -4.93
N ASN A 366 -27.20 0.04 -5.65
CA ASN A 366 -27.39 -0.04 -7.10
C ASN A 366 -28.87 -0.27 -7.50
N GLU A 367 -29.65 -0.92 -6.63
CA GLU A 367 -31.06 -1.27 -6.88
C GLU A 367 -32.05 -0.20 -6.36
N LEU A 368 -31.61 0.69 -5.46
CA LEU A 368 -32.49 1.70 -4.86
C LEU A 368 -32.68 2.94 -5.75
N ASN A 369 -33.86 3.54 -5.65
CA ASN A 369 -34.16 4.88 -6.17
C ASN A 369 -33.72 5.96 -5.16
N VAL A 370 -33.51 7.19 -5.65
CA VAL A 370 -33.13 8.32 -4.79
C VAL A 370 -34.23 8.59 -3.75
N GLY A 371 -33.83 8.65 -2.49
CA GLY A 371 -34.73 8.81 -1.33
C GLY A 371 -35.22 7.47 -0.75
N GLU A 372 -35.06 6.36 -1.43
CA GLU A 372 -35.51 5.04 -1.00
C GLU A 372 -34.59 4.47 0.09
N ILE A 373 -35.17 3.69 0.99
CA ILE A 373 -34.53 3.03 2.12
C ILE A 373 -34.60 1.51 1.89
N SER A 374 -33.46 0.85 2.09
CA SER A 374 -33.36 -0.61 1.95
C SER A 374 -34.21 -1.36 2.99
N GLU A 375 -34.44 -2.64 2.75
CA GLU A 375 -34.76 -3.58 3.81
C GLU A 375 -33.53 -3.77 4.72
N PRO A 376 -33.72 -4.20 5.98
CA PRO A 376 -32.63 -4.53 6.89
C PRO A 376 -31.77 -5.68 6.35
N PHE A 377 -30.46 -5.54 6.48
CA PHE A 377 -29.50 -6.56 6.07
C PHE A 377 -28.34 -6.67 7.05
N THR A 378 -27.59 -7.75 6.98
CA THR A 378 -26.34 -7.94 7.74
C THR A 378 -25.14 -7.57 6.90
N MET A 379 -24.13 -6.99 7.51
CA MET A 379 -22.83 -6.67 6.89
C MET A 379 -21.70 -6.74 7.89
N VAL A 380 -20.48 -6.76 7.39
CA VAL A 380 -19.28 -6.60 8.21
C VAL A 380 -18.83 -5.15 8.12
N ASN A 381 -18.71 -4.46 9.27
CA ASN A 381 -18.25 -3.08 9.30
C ASN A 381 -16.71 -2.96 9.12
N ASN A 382 -16.19 -1.73 9.02
CA ASN A 382 -14.77 -1.44 8.89
C ASN A 382 -13.88 -1.96 10.05
N LYS A 383 -14.48 -2.35 11.18
CA LYS A 383 -13.82 -2.98 12.34
C LYS A 383 -13.89 -4.50 12.29
N GLY A 384 -14.45 -5.04 11.21
CA GLY A 384 -14.64 -6.47 11.00
C GLY A 384 -15.64 -7.10 11.97
N LYS A 385 -16.61 -6.31 12.48
CA LYS A 385 -17.73 -6.79 13.28
C LYS A 385 -18.95 -6.99 12.42
N GLU A 386 -19.70 -8.04 12.69
CA GLU A 386 -21.01 -8.27 12.10
C GLU A 386 -22.05 -7.32 12.71
N VAL A 387 -22.70 -6.54 11.85
CA VAL A 387 -23.71 -5.54 12.20
C VAL A 387 -24.93 -5.69 11.33
N CYS A 388 -26.08 -5.22 11.83
CA CYS A 388 -27.31 -5.09 11.03
C CYS A 388 -27.45 -3.64 10.60
N ALA A 389 -27.83 -3.40 9.34
CA ALA A 389 -27.94 -2.06 8.79
C ALA A 389 -29.15 -1.87 7.90
N ILE A 390 -29.58 -0.62 7.75
CA ILE A 390 -30.38 -0.11 6.64
C ILE A 390 -29.65 1.05 5.99
N VAL A 391 -29.77 1.17 4.68
CA VAL A 391 -29.17 2.27 3.92
C VAL A 391 -30.23 3.04 3.15
N LYS A 392 -29.93 4.31 2.89
CA LYS A 392 -30.74 5.18 2.06
C LYS A 392 -29.87 5.75 0.94
N LEU A 393 -30.36 5.66 -0.28
CA LEU A 393 -29.77 6.40 -1.40
C LEU A 393 -30.20 7.87 -1.29
N LYS A 394 -29.30 8.73 -0.78
CA LYS A 394 -29.58 10.14 -0.58
C LYS A 394 -29.59 10.92 -1.88
N ALA A 395 -28.60 10.66 -2.73
CA ALA A 395 -28.48 11.31 -4.04
C ALA A 395 -27.82 10.37 -5.05
N ARG A 396 -28.17 10.54 -6.31
CA ARG A 396 -27.49 9.91 -7.46
C ARG A 396 -27.20 11.01 -8.48
N ILE A 397 -25.95 11.12 -8.86
CA ILE A 397 -25.44 12.05 -9.86
C ILE A 397 -25.04 11.19 -11.04
N ASP A 398 -25.77 11.31 -12.15
CA ASP A 398 -25.51 10.51 -13.35
C ASP A 398 -24.14 10.81 -13.95
N GLY A 399 -23.58 9.80 -14.62
CA GLY A 399 -22.31 9.96 -15.29
C GLY A 399 -22.39 11.03 -16.37
N HIS A 400 -21.42 11.94 -16.38
CA HIS A 400 -21.40 13.10 -17.28
C HIS A 400 -19.96 13.49 -17.66
N LYS A 401 -19.83 14.27 -18.73
CA LYS A 401 -18.58 14.93 -19.03
C LYS A 401 -18.33 16.02 -17.98
N ALA A 402 -17.12 16.08 -17.46
CA ALA A 402 -16.77 16.99 -16.36
C ALA A 402 -17.13 18.45 -16.70
N THR A 403 -17.75 19.11 -15.74
CA THR A 403 -18.08 20.54 -15.81
C THR A 403 -17.29 21.34 -14.79
N ILE A 404 -16.97 22.59 -15.11
CA ILE A 404 -16.21 23.47 -14.19
C ILE A 404 -17.03 23.80 -12.93
N THR A 405 -18.35 23.80 -13.04
CA THR A 405 -19.24 24.11 -11.93
C THR A 405 -19.35 23.01 -10.90
N GLU A 406 -19.38 21.78 -11.35
CA GLU A 406 -19.65 20.61 -10.48
C GLU A 406 -18.37 19.85 -10.10
N ASP A 407 -17.37 19.82 -11.03
CA ASP A 407 -16.19 18.99 -10.91
C ASP A 407 -14.89 19.78 -10.76
N TYR A 408 -15.00 21.04 -10.33
CA TYR A 408 -13.86 21.96 -10.28
C TYR A 408 -12.63 21.38 -9.59
N GLN A 409 -12.77 20.71 -8.45
CA GLN A 409 -11.63 20.17 -7.72
C GLN A 409 -10.91 19.08 -8.51
N ARG A 410 -11.66 18.20 -9.17
CA ARG A 410 -11.07 17.13 -10.02
C ARG A 410 -10.37 17.73 -11.24
N LEU A 411 -11.01 18.70 -11.89
CA LEU A 411 -10.41 19.41 -13.03
C LEU A 411 -9.18 20.22 -12.61
N LYS A 412 -9.22 20.84 -11.44
CA LYS A 412 -8.08 21.57 -10.85
C LYS A 412 -6.90 20.64 -10.65
N SER A 413 -7.11 19.45 -10.05
CA SER A 413 -6.04 18.46 -9.83
C SER A 413 -5.40 17.98 -11.15
N ILE A 414 -6.18 17.84 -12.22
CA ILE A 414 -5.66 17.50 -13.55
C ILE A 414 -4.74 18.61 -14.08
N VAL A 415 -5.14 19.88 -13.95
CA VAL A 415 -4.31 21.02 -14.37
C VAL A 415 -3.06 21.16 -13.51
N GLU A 416 -3.16 20.90 -12.20
CA GLU A 416 -2.02 20.89 -11.29
C GLU A 416 -1.01 19.81 -11.68
N ALA A 417 -1.46 18.58 -11.93
CA ALA A 417 -0.62 17.47 -12.36
C ALA A 417 0.07 17.80 -13.69
N LYS A 418 -0.67 18.33 -14.67
CA LYS A 418 -0.12 18.71 -15.98
C LYS A 418 0.95 19.80 -15.89
N ARG A 419 0.70 20.85 -15.10
CA ARG A 419 1.71 21.90 -14.86
C ARG A 419 2.93 21.37 -14.09
N GLY A 420 2.73 20.41 -13.18
CA GLY A 420 3.82 19.74 -12.49
C GLY A 420 4.71 18.97 -13.47
N GLU A 421 4.11 18.19 -14.36
CA GLU A 421 4.80 17.45 -15.40
C GLU A 421 5.60 18.41 -16.33
N GLU A 422 4.98 19.50 -16.78
CA GLU A 422 5.64 20.52 -17.63
C GLU A 422 6.85 21.16 -16.94
N LYS A 423 6.75 21.47 -15.64
CA LYS A 423 7.88 21.98 -14.85
C LYS A 423 9.01 20.98 -14.75
N LEU A 424 8.69 19.69 -14.48
CA LEU A 424 9.69 18.61 -14.41
C LEU A 424 10.35 18.40 -15.77
N ASP A 425 9.58 18.32 -16.85
CA ASP A 425 10.10 18.17 -18.22
C ASP A 425 11.06 19.31 -18.59
N LYS A 426 10.68 20.55 -18.28
CA LYS A 426 11.53 21.72 -18.49
C LYS A 426 12.82 21.60 -17.69
N TRP A 427 12.72 21.26 -16.41
CA TRP A 427 13.87 21.10 -15.53
C TRP A 427 14.83 20.01 -16.04
N ILE A 428 14.31 18.84 -16.46
CA ILE A 428 15.12 17.75 -17.01
C ILE A 428 15.88 18.22 -18.23
N ARG A 429 15.22 18.92 -19.18
CA ARG A 429 15.85 19.47 -20.38
C ARG A 429 16.94 20.50 -20.08
N GLU A 430 16.78 21.30 -19.03
CA GLU A 430 17.80 22.25 -18.58
C GLU A 430 18.97 21.52 -17.93
N LYS A 431 18.72 20.53 -17.09
CA LYS A 431 19.77 19.76 -16.41
C LYS A 431 20.58 18.87 -17.35
N GLN A 432 19.98 18.32 -18.38
CA GLN A 432 20.71 17.62 -19.44
C GLN A 432 21.83 18.47 -20.06
N LYS A 433 21.66 19.80 -20.16
CA LYS A 433 22.65 20.71 -20.73
C LYS A 433 23.83 20.98 -19.79
N SER A 434 23.62 20.93 -18.48
CA SER A 434 24.60 21.31 -17.46
C SER A 434 25.28 20.11 -16.78
N THR A 435 24.66 18.94 -16.79
CA THR A 435 25.21 17.72 -16.17
C THR A 435 26.05 16.91 -17.17
N TYR A 436 27.17 16.39 -16.71
CA TYR A 436 27.95 15.45 -17.54
C TYR A 436 27.13 14.18 -17.82
N VAL A 437 26.99 13.80 -19.08
CA VAL A 437 26.33 12.56 -19.50
C VAL A 437 27.17 11.88 -20.56
N ARG A 438 27.43 10.58 -20.36
CA ARG A 438 28.08 9.71 -21.34
C ARG A 438 27.24 8.46 -21.53
N ILE A 439 26.94 8.13 -22.78
CA ILE A 439 26.19 6.92 -23.17
C ILE A 439 27.16 5.99 -23.93
N ASN A 440 27.11 4.70 -23.58
CA ASN A 440 27.88 3.68 -24.35
C ASN A 440 27.34 3.59 -25.78
N GLU A 441 28.26 3.48 -26.78
CA GLU A 441 27.93 3.51 -28.19
C GLU A 441 26.88 2.49 -28.64
N ASN A 442 26.80 1.34 -27.96
CA ASN A 442 25.80 0.32 -28.22
C ASN A 442 24.37 0.75 -27.80
N TRP A 443 24.24 1.76 -26.95
CA TRP A 443 22.99 2.24 -26.36
C TRP A 443 22.53 3.61 -26.87
N VAL A 444 23.26 4.20 -27.80
CA VAL A 444 22.97 5.54 -28.39
C VAL A 444 21.81 5.50 -29.39
N LYS A 445 21.51 4.34 -29.99
CA LYS A 445 20.53 4.18 -31.07
C LYS A 445 19.07 4.12 -30.61
N CYS A 446 18.72 4.87 -29.60
CA CYS A 446 17.39 4.90 -29.03
C CYS A 446 16.67 6.22 -29.36
N ASP A 447 15.35 6.16 -29.51
CA ASP A 447 14.50 7.34 -29.58
C ASP A 447 14.11 7.74 -28.13
N PHE A 448 14.94 8.59 -27.54
CA PHE A 448 14.77 9.03 -26.17
C PHE A 448 13.67 10.09 -26.03
N LYS A 449 12.90 10.04 -24.96
CA LYS A 449 11.90 11.07 -24.61
C LYS A 449 12.54 12.46 -24.51
N TYR A 450 13.79 12.51 -24.05
CA TYR A 450 14.58 13.75 -23.93
C TYR A 450 15.82 13.69 -24.82
N PRO A 451 15.76 14.22 -26.04
CA PRO A 451 16.87 14.07 -27.01
C PRO A 451 18.19 14.77 -26.62
N GLY A 452 18.17 15.60 -25.57
CA GLY A 452 19.36 16.30 -25.07
C GLY A 452 20.42 15.40 -24.41
N TRP A 453 20.20 14.09 -24.32
CA TRP A 453 21.20 13.13 -23.83
C TRP A 453 22.38 12.95 -24.78
N ILE A 454 22.12 13.06 -26.07
CA ILE A 454 23.15 12.94 -27.11
C ILE A 454 23.62 14.35 -27.46
N ARG A 455 24.84 14.69 -27.04
CA ARG A 455 25.48 15.94 -27.43
C ARG A 455 26.07 15.76 -28.82
N GLN A 456 25.63 16.56 -29.78
CA GLN A 456 26.23 16.65 -31.11
C GLN A 456 27.61 17.31 -31.06
#